data_b1e5e74a52dd696584093512924294e9
#
_entry.id   b1e5e74a52dd696584093512924294e9
#
_cell.length_a   1.000
_cell.length_b   1.000
_cell.length_c   1.000
_cell.angle_alpha   90.00
_cell.angle_beta   90.00
_cell.angle_gamma   90.00
#
_symmetry.space_group_name_H-M   'P 1'
#
loop_
_entity.id
_entity.type
_entity.pdbx_description
1 polymer ?
#
loop_
_entity_poly.entity_id
_entity_poly.type
_entity_poly.pdbx_seq_one_letter_code
_entity_poly.pdbx_strand_id
1 'polypeptide(L)'
;FSVWKEEDIQKTVRLMQILRKLRLASVLTSVSGLSLTEAEFKQHKLLKKRNAFNICCVNEAREVLNNARVVGEDGDIQCPTLLFSSNGQDQEQDWVLNQQKFAEIMGAKLISYDCGHYIHHFKSDEMCKEITEFVQSL
;
A
#
# COMPACT_ATOMS: atom_id res chain seq x y z
N PHE A 1 -10.28 -6.44 11.85
CA PHE A 1 -10.13 -5.69 10.58
C PHE A 1 -9.41 -6.45 9.47
N SER A 2 -9.45 -7.76 9.39
CA SER A 2 -8.80 -8.46 8.29
C SER A 2 -9.80 -8.74 7.17
N VAL A 3 -9.69 -8.02 6.07
CA VAL A 3 -10.36 -8.36 4.80
C VAL A 3 -9.75 -9.66 4.22
N TRP A 4 -8.53 -9.99 4.63
CA TRP A 4 -7.76 -11.14 4.15
C TRP A 4 -8.01 -12.37 5.00
N LYS A 5 -8.39 -13.47 4.36
CA LYS A 5 -8.49 -14.78 5.01
C LYS A 5 -7.14 -15.47 4.96
N GLU A 6 -6.77 -16.20 6.01
CA GLU A 6 -5.51 -16.93 6.09
C GLU A 6 -5.29 -17.88 4.91
N GLU A 7 -6.35 -18.55 4.46
CA GLU A 7 -6.29 -19.43 3.29
C GLU A 7 -5.90 -18.70 2.01
N ASP A 8 -6.38 -17.47 1.80
CA ASP A 8 -6.08 -16.68 0.61
C ASP A 8 -4.64 -16.16 0.63
N ILE A 9 -4.14 -15.80 1.81
CA ILE A 9 -2.73 -15.45 2.01
C ILE A 9 -1.84 -16.65 1.71
N GLN A 10 -2.16 -17.83 2.23
CA GLN A 10 -1.38 -19.03 1.96
C GLN A 10 -1.36 -19.40 0.48
N LYS A 11 -2.49 -19.27 -0.22
CA LYS A 11 -2.56 -19.47 -1.69
C LYS A 11 -1.67 -18.45 -2.42
N THR A 12 -1.76 -17.19 -2.04
CA THR A 12 -0.95 -16.10 -2.61
C THR A 12 0.54 -16.35 -2.40
N VAL A 13 0.95 -16.70 -1.19
CA VAL A 13 2.35 -17.04 -0.86
C VAL A 13 2.86 -18.21 -1.68
N ARG A 14 2.06 -19.29 -1.81
CA ARG A 14 2.42 -20.43 -2.65
C ARG A 14 2.58 -20.04 -4.12
N LEU A 15 1.67 -19.23 -4.64
CA LEU A 15 1.74 -18.73 -6.01
C LEU A 15 3.00 -17.87 -6.21
N MET A 16 3.30 -16.95 -5.32
CA MET A 16 4.52 -16.13 -5.36
C MET A 16 5.77 -17.00 -5.41
N GLN A 17 5.83 -18.07 -4.60
CA GLN A 17 6.97 -18.99 -4.57
C GLN A 17 7.13 -19.76 -5.87
N ILE A 18 6.03 -20.23 -6.45
CA ILE A 18 6.03 -20.95 -7.74
C ILE A 18 6.52 -20.01 -8.85
N LEU A 19 5.96 -18.82 -8.95
CA LEU A 19 6.32 -17.83 -9.95
C LEU A 19 7.79 -17.40 -9.85
N ARG A 20 8.30 -17.29 -8.62
CA ARG A 20 9.71 -17.02 -8.37
C ARG A 20 10.60 -18.17 -8.85
N LYS A 21 10.26 -19.42 -8.51
CA LYS A 21 11.02 -20.62 -8.94
C LYS A 21 11.05 -20.76 -10.46
N LEU A 22 9.94 -20.47 -11.11
CA LEU A 22 9.81 -20.52 -12.57
C LEU A 22 10.37 -19.27 -13.27
N ARG A 23 10.86 -18.27 -12.54
CA ARG A 23 11.33 -16.96 -13.05
C ARG A 23 10.27 -16.20 -13.86
N LEU A 24 8.98 -16.49 -13.63
CA LEU A 24 7.85 -15.87 -14.31
C LEU A 24 7.33 -14.61 -13.60
N ALA A 25 7.87 -14.28 -12.43
CA ALA A 25 7.45 -13.12 -11.65
C ALA A 25 7.46 -11.80 -12.44
N SER A 26 8.41 -11.65 -13.36
CA SER A 26 8.54 -10.44 -14.18
C SER A 26 7.47 -10.27 -15.25
N VAL A 27 6.76 -11.34 -15.62
CA VAL A 27 5.70 -11.30 -16.64
C VAL A 27 4.42 -10.72 -16.05
N LEU A 28 4.19 -10.94 -14.75
CA LEU A 28 2.98 -10.50 -14.05
C LEU A 28 3.09 -9.11 -13.43
N THR A 29 4.27 -8.49 -13.47
CA THR A 29 4.46 -7.15 -12.91
C THR A 29 4.41 -6.12 -14.03
N SER A 30 3.23 -5.59 -14.32
CA SER A 30 3.10 -4.43 -15.21
C SER A 30 3.65 -3.17 -14.53
N VAL A 31 4.20 -2.26 -15.33
CA VAL A 31 4.60 -0.93 -14.92
C VAL A 31 3.76 0.03 -15.75
N SER A 32 2.78 0.66 -15.11
CA SER A 32 1.90 1.62 -15.80
C SER A 32 1.63 2.81 -14.88
N GLY A 33 1.31 3.94 -15.48
CA GLY A 33 0.81 5.10 -14.73
C GLY A 33 1.87 5.94 -14.02
N LEU A 34 3.16 5.72 -14.27
CA LEU A 34 4.22 6.53 -13.70
C LEU A 34 4.70 7.57 -14.71
N SER A 35 4.82 8.82 -14.26
CA SER A 35 5.42 9.91 -15.05
C SER A 35 6.94 9.81 -14.97
N LEU A 36 7.51 8.81 -15.65
CA LEU A 36 8.94 8.52 -15.68
C LEU A 36 9.54 8.86 -17.05
N THR A 37 10.77 9.32 -17.06
CA THR A 37 11.58 9.37 -18.29
C THR A 37 11.85 7.96 -18.79
N GLU A 38 12.23 7.82 -20.06
CA GLU A 38 12.56 6.52 -20.65
C GLU A 38 13.67 5.77 -19.89
N ALA A 39 14.70 6.48 -19.43
CA ALA A 39 15.79 5.91 -18.66
C ALA A 39 15.32 5.39 -17.30
N GLU A 40 14.53 6.16 -16.57
CA GLU A 40 13.94 5.78 -15.29
C GLU A 40 12.99 4.61 -15.46
N PHE A 41 12.16 4.60 -16.50
CA PHE A 41 11.25 3.49 -16.79
C PHE A 41 12.03 2.19 -17.04
N LYS A 42 13.11 2.25 -17.82
CA LYS A 42 13.99 1.10 -18.06
C LYS A 42 14.61 0.58 -16.77
N GLN A 43 15.13 1.48 -15.94
CA GLN A 43 15.71 1.13 -14.64
C GLN A 43 14.64 0.52 -13.71
N HIS A 44 13.49 1.15 -13.60
CA HIS A 44 12.38 0.67 -12.78
C HIS A 44 11.95 -0.75 -13.20
N LYS A 45 11.81 -1.00 -14.51
CA LYS A 45 11.47 -2.32 -15.05
C LYS A 45 12.52 -3.38 -14.68
N LEU A 46 13.81 -3.04 -14.73
CA LEU A 46 14.89 -3.94 -14.35
C LEU A 46 14.84 -4.26 -12.83
N LEU A 47 14.65 -3.25 -11.99
CA LEU A 47 14.55 -3.40 -10.54
C LEU A 47 13.33 -4.25 -10.16
N LYS A 48 12.18 -3.98 -10.79
CA LYS A 48 10.96 -4.75 -10.59
C LYS A 48 11.16 -6.22 -10.98
N LYS A 49 11.78 -6.48 -12.13
CA LYS A 49 12.11 -7.84 -12.58
C LYS A 49 13.03 -8.57 -11.61
N ARG A 50 14.02 -7.87 -11.06
CA ARG A 50 14.99 -8.44 -10.10
C ARG A 50 14.34 -8.77 -8.76
N ASN A 51 13.46 -7.90 -8.29
CA ASN A 51 12.92 -7.95 -6.92
C ASN A 51 11.52 -8.57 -6.82
N ALA A 52 10.85 -8.81 -7.96
CA ALA A 52 9.51 -9.40 -7.95
C ALA A 52 9.48 -10.72 -7.20
N PHE A 53 8.60 -10.80 -6.21
CA PHE A 53 8.41 -11.96 -5.32
C PHE A 53 9.72 -12.46 -4.68
N ASN A 54 10.63 -11.54 -4.33
CA ASN A 54 11.82 -11.92 -3.57
C ASN A 54 11.44 -12.49 -2.20
N ILE A 55 12.42 -13.01 -1.47
CA ILE A 55 12.13 -13.67 -0.19
C ILE A 55 11.53 -12.71 0.85
N CYS A 56 11.88 -11.42 0.79
CA CYS A 56 11.31 -10.41 1.68
C CYS A 56 9.81 -10.24 1.42
N CYS A 57 9.41 -10.05 0.15
CA CYS A 57 7.99 -9.95 -0.23
C CYS A 57 7.19 -11.20 0.19
N VAL A 58 7.78 -12.39 0.02
CA VAL A 58 7.14 -13.66 0.43
C VAL A 58 6.97 -13.72 1.94
N ASN A 59 7.97 -13.30 2.70
CA ASN A 59 7.92 -13.31 4.16
C ASN A 59 6.95 -12.23 4.69
N GLU A 60 6.94 -11.04 4.13
CA GLU A 60 5.96 -10.00 4.46
C GLU A 60 4.53 -10.48 4.22
N ALA A 61 4.27 -11.12 3.07
CA ALA A 61 2.96 -11.67 2.78
C ALA A 61 2.52 -12.76 3.79
N ARG A 62 3.45 -13.52 4.34
CA ARG A 62 3.14 -14.50 5.39
C ARG A 62 2.78 -13.86 6.72
N GLU A 63 3.47 -12.78 7.07
CA GLU A 63 3.34 -12.12 8.36
C GLU A 63 2.22 -11.07 8.40
N VAL A 64 1.56 -10.80 7.27
CA VAL A 64 0.58 -9.70 7.18
C VAL A 64 -0.52 -9.79 8.25
N LEU A 65 -1.06 -10.99 8.51
CA LEU A 65 -2.10 -11.18 9.54
C LEU A 65 -1.54 -11.06 10.96
N ASN A 66 -0.35 -11.62 11.18
CA ASN A 66 0.32 -11.52 12.47
C ASN A 66 0.67 -10.06 12.79
N ASN A 67 1.20 -9.33 11.81
CA ASN A 67 1.51 -7.90 11.95
C ASN A 67 0.24 -7.08 12.23
N ALA A 68 -0.85 -7.36 11.50
CA ALA A 68 -2.13 -6.68 11.73
C ALA A 68 -2.68 -6.96 13.14
N ARG A 69 -2.52 -8.19 13.66
CA ARG A 69 -2.91 -8.55 15.02
C ARG A 69 -2.08 -7.79 16.05
N VAL A 70 -0.75 -7.81 15.90
CA VAL A 70 0.17 -7.11 16.83
C VAL A 70 -0.15 -5.62 16.87
N VAL A 71 -0.29 -4.96 15.71
CA VAL A 71 -0.66 -3.53 15.65
C VAL A 71 -2.02 -3.27 16.32
N GLY A 72 -2.98 -4.20 16.16
CA GLY A 72 -4.29 -4.06 16.80
C GLY A 72 -4.25 -4.27 18.33
N GLU A 73 -3.28 -5.02 18.86
CA GLU A 73 -3.09 -5.27 20.29
C GLU A 73 -2.29 -4.16 20.99
N ASP A 74 -1.42 -3.46 20.26
CA ASP A 74 -0.57 -2.38 20.82
C ASP A 74 -1.36 -1.10 21.18
N GLY A 75 -2.62 -1.02 20.75
CA GLY A 75 -3.52 0.08 21.06
C GLY A 75 -3.42 1.27 20.07
N ASP A 76 -4.12 2.34 20.42
CA ASP A 76 -4.27 3.50 19.56
C ASP A 76 -3.03 4.41 19.59
N ILE A 77 -2.72 5.01 18.45
CA ILE A 77 -1.66 6.02 18.34
C ILE A 77 -2.07 7.26 19.15
N GLN A 78 -1.23 7.67 20.10
CA GLN A 78 -1.50 8.79 21.00
C GLN A 78 -0.89 10.11 20.50
N CYS A 79 -0.79 10.31 19.20
CA CYS A 79 -0.27 11.54 18.61
C CYS A 79 -1.21 12.07 17.53
N PRO A 80 -1.17 13.39 17.25
CA PRO A 80 -1.91 13.96 16.14
C PRO A 80 -1.59 13.22 14.84
N THR A 81 -2.61 12.79 14.13
CA THR A 81 -2.46 11.90 12.98
C THR A 81 -3.12 12.49 11.74
N LEU A 82 -2.39 12.51 10.64
CA LEU A 82 -2.88 12.86 9.31
C LEU A 82 -2.83 11.63 8.42
N LEU A 83 -3.97 11.26 7.84
CA LEU A 83 -4.10 10.12 6.94
C LEU A 83 -4.45 10.59 5.53
N PHE A 84 -3.80 9.97 4.55
CA PHE A 84 -4.15 10.13 3.14
C PHE A 84 -4.74 8.82 2.61
N SER A 85 -5.88 8.89 1.97
CA SER A 85 -6.55 7.74 1.39
C SER A 85 -6.87 7.97 -0.08
N SER A 86 -6.75 6.90 -0.87
CA SER A 86 -7.22 6.84 -2.25
C SER A 86 -8.66 6.33 -2.24
N ASN A 87 -9.54 7.02 -2.96
CA ASN A 87 -10.92 6.60 -3.20
C ASN A 87 -11.26 6.54 -4.71
N GLY A 88 -10.23 6.38 -5.55
CA GLY A 88 -10.39 6.23 -6.98
C GLY A 88 -11.22 5.00 -7.36
N GLN A 89 -11.68 4.94 -8.61
CA GLN A 89 -12.58 3.90 -9.12
C GLN A 89 -11.98 2.47 -9.08
N ASP A 90 -10.67 2.36 -8.93
CA ASP A 90 -9.93 1.12 -8.79
C ASP A 90 -9.87 0.59 -7.33
N GLN A 91 -10.46 1.33 -6.38
CA GLN A 91 -10.51 0.93 -4.98
C GLN A 91 -11.82 0.20 -4.66
N GLU A 92 -11.71 -0.90 -3.92
CA GLU A 92 -12.86 -1.60 -3.40
C GLU A 92 -13.59 -0.74 -2.35
N GLN A 93 -14.92 -0.83 -2.33
CA GLN A 93 -15.74 -0.09 -1.37
C GLN A 93 -15.32 -0.35 0.09
N ASP A 94 -14.96 -1.59 0.41
CA ASP A 94 -14.49 -1.97 1.74
C ASP A 94 -13.17 -1.29 2.12
N TRP A 95 -12.31 -1.00 1.15
CA TRP A 95 -11.08 -0.23 1.37
C TRP A 95 -11.40 1.17 1.89
N VAL A 96 -12.27 1.91 1.20
CA VAL A 96 -12.64 3.28 1.56
C VAL A 96 -13.29 3.32 2.95
N LEU A 97 -14.24 2.41 3.22
CA LEU A 97 -14.90 2.30 4.51
C LEU A 97 -13.93 1.98 5.65
N ASN A 98 -12.96 1.10 5.42
CA ASN A 98 -11.96 0.75 6.42
C ASN A 98 -11.01 1.92 6.71
N GLN A 99 -10.64 2.72 5.71
CA GLN A 99 -9.84 3.94 5.92
C GLN A 99 -10.61 4.97 6.78
N GLN A 100 -11.89 5.15 6.52
CA GLN A 100 -12.75 6.04 7.30
C GLN A 100 -12.87 5.59 8.76
N LYS A 101 -13.17 4.30 8.98
CA LYS A 101 -13.24 3.73 10.34
C LYS A 101 -11.91 3.83 11.08
N PHE A 102 -10.80 3.59 10.40
CA PHE A 102 -9.49 3.73 11.01
C PHE A 102 -9.21 5.17 11.42
N ALA A 103 -9.54 6.14 10.56
CA ALA A 103 -9.42 7.56 10.89
C ALA A 103 -10.26 7.96 12.10
N GLU A 104 -11.51 7.46 12.19
CA GLU A 104 -12.39 7.70 13.35
C GLU A 104 -11.80 7.14 14.64
N ILE A 105 -11.32 5.89 14.63
CA ILE A 105 -10.72 5.25 15.82
C ILE A 105 -9.48 6.02 16.29
N MET A 106 -8.64 6.49 15.36
CA MET A 106 -7.41 7.19 15.66
C MET A 106 -7.59 8.69 15.92
N GLY A 107 -8.81 9.22 15.79
CA GLY A 107 -9.03 10.68 15.83
C GLY A 107 -8.23 11.43 14.77
N ALA A 108 -8.00 10.82 13.62
CA ALA A 108 -7.11 11.34 12.59
C ALA A 108 -7.82 12.27 11.62
N LYS A 109 -7.10 13.30 11.13
CA LYS A 109 -7.54 14.07 9.95
C LYS A 109 -7.39 13.18 8.72
N LEU A 110 -8.49 12.79 8.08
CA LEU A 110 -8.49 12.01 6.85
C LEU A 110 -8.66 12.91 5.62
N ILE A 111 -7.76 12.78 4.66
CA ILE A 111 -7.84 13.44 3.35
C ILE A 111 -7.91 12.35 2.28
N SER A 112 -8.99 12.35 1.50
CA SER A 112 -9.21 11.38 0.43
C SER A 112 -9.05 12.04 -0.94
N TYR A 113 -8.32 11.36 -1.83
CA TYR A 113 -8.11 11.81 -3.21
C TYR A 113 -8.73 10.83 -4.19
N ASP A 114 -9.41 11.36 -5.19
CA ASP A 114 -9.91 10.56 -6.33
C ASP A 114 -8.76 10.25 -7.30
N CYS A 115 -7.97 9.24 -6.93
CA CYS A 115 -6.84 8.76 -7.71
C CYS A 115 -6.52 7.32 -7.35
N GLY A 116 -5.61 6.68 -8.08
CA GLY A 116 -5.15 5.32 -7.80
C GLY A 116 -4.38 5.18 -6.48
N HIS A 117 -4.12 3.95 -6.09
CA HIS A 117 -3.52 3.58 -4.80
C HIS A 117 -2.21 4.33 -4.45
N TYR A 118 -1.40 4.63 -5.44
CA TYR A 118 -0.14 5.37 -5.25
C TYR A 118 -0.37 6.89 -5.28
N ILE A 119 -1.08 7.42 -4.29
CA ILE A 119 -1.52 8.83 -4.18
C ILE A 119 -0.37 9.81 -4.46
N HIS A 120 0.81 9.54 -3.90
CA HIS A 120 2.00 10.40 -4.03
C HIS A 120 2.51 10.57 -5.47
N HIS A 121 2.13 9.69 -6.39
CA HIS A 121 2.46 9.86 -7.81
C HIS A 121 1.56 10.86 -8.53
N PHE A 122 0.37 11.15 -7.96
CA PHE A 122 -0.65 11.97 -8.59
C PHE A 122 -0.90 13.27 -7.84
N LYS A 123 -0.64 13.28 -6.53
CA LYS A 123 -1.05 14.32 -5.58
C LYS A 123 0.06 14.78 -4.64
N SER A 124 1.33 14.70 -5.09
CA SER A 124 2.48 15.06 -4.26
C SER A 124 2.43 16.48 -3.74
N ASP A 125 2.06 17.46 -4.60
CA ASP A 125 2.05 18.87 -4.23
C ASP A 125 0.94 19.18 -3.23
N GLU A 126 -0.25 18.63 -3.47
CA GLU A 126 -1.39 18.76 -2.57
C GLU A 126 -1.09 18.10 -1.21
N MET A 127 -0.48 16.91 -1.22
CA MET A 127 -0.06 16.22 0.01
C MET A 127 0.99 17.05 0.78
N CYS A 128 1.99 17.61 0.11
CA CYS A 128 3.00 18.46 0.76
C CYS A 128 2.36 19.69 1.43
N LYS A 129 1.40 20.31 0.78
CA LYS A 129 0.65 21.44 1.35
C LYS A 129 -0.10 21.02 2.60
N GLU A 130 -0.90 19.95 2.53
CA GLU A 130 -1.68 19.44 3.66
C GLU A 130 -0.79 19.03 4.85
N ILE A 131 0.36 18.40 4.58
CA ILE A 131 1.34 18.05 5.62
C ILE A 131 1.88 19.32 6.29
N THR A 132 2.23 20.33 5.49
CA THR A 132 2.77 21.59 6.02
C THR A 132 1.75 22.30 6.91
N GLU A 133 0.51 22.41 6.44
CA GLU A 133 -0.58 23.02 7.20
C GLU A 133 -0.87 22.24 8.50
N PHE A 134 -0.88 20.90 8.41
CA PHE A 134 -1.09 20.05 9.57
C PHE A 134 0.02 20.24 10.61
N VAL A 135 1.29 20.21 10.22
CA VAL A 135 2.41 20.40 11.14
C VAL A 135 2.40 21.79 11.78
N GLN A 136 2.00 22.83 11.04
CA GLN A 136 1.88 24.20 11.58
C GLN A 136 0.70 24.36 12.55
N SER A 137 -0.27 23.45 12.53
CA SER A 137 -1.43 23.48 13.42
C SER A 137 -1.22 22.77 14.77
N LEU A 138 -0.10 22.06 14.94
CA LEU A 138 0.28 21.36 16.18
C LEU A 138 0.88 22.29 17.21
#